data_fc7c80656984a08fda79b7498926800b
#
_entry.id   fc7c80656984a08fda79b7498926800b
#
_cell.length_a   1.000
_cell.length_b   1.000
_cell.length_c   1.000
_cell.angle_alpha   90.00
_cell.angle_beta   90.00
_cell.angle_gamma   90.00
#
_symmetry.space_group_name_H-M   'P 1'
#
loop_
_entity.id
_entity.type
_entity.pdbx_description
1 polymer ?
#
loop_
_entity_poly.entity_id
_entity_poly.type
_entity_poly.pdbx_seq_one_letter_code
_entity_poly.pdbx_strand_id
1 'polypeptide(L)'
;LDVGIVPRFIDDVFRRKAQIEKERPGCEIVIHVSFLEIYGESVRDLLDMDQSINKEIIIRSDPSGNVLISGQKMPQVATAEELQEILDNGSLYRTTGETSMNAFSSRSHAIFTVYIDQEFPSPDACDDSSSSDLRQSKFHFVDLAGSERLTRTHAEGRLQHEGIDINKGLLVLGKVIRALGDEKLKGR
;
A
#
# COMPACT_ATOMS: atom_id res chain seq x y z
N LEU A 1 5.58 0.98 25.89
CA LEU A 1 6.00 1.33 24.53
C LEU A 1 4.73 1.70 23.76
N ASP A 2 4.72 2.90 23.19
CA ASP A 2 3.60 3.32 22.35
C ASP A 2 3.61 2.50 21.05
N VAL A 3 2.56 1.69 20.89
CA VAL A 3 2.33 0.89 19.70
C VAL A 3 1.93 1.83 18.55
N GLY A 4 2.61 1.73 17.40
CA GLY A 4 2.32 2.55 16.23
C GLY A 4 0.91 2.35 15.66
N ILE A 5 0.54 3.21 14.68
CA ILE A 5 -0.81 3.18 14.08
C ILE A 5 -1.09 1.87 13.31
N VAL A 6 -0.09 1.31 12.61
CA VAL A 6 -0.26 0.11 11.79
C VAL A 6 -0.55 -1.13 12.66
N PRO A 7 0.23 -1.43 13.72
CA PRO A 7 -0.08 -2.54 14.62
C PRO A 7 -1.48 -2.41 15.27
N ARG A 8 -1.88 -1.21 15.69
CA ARG A 8 -3.23 -0.99 16.23
C ARG A 8 -4.33 -1.27 15.21
N PHE A 9 -4.11 -0.88 13.97
CA PHE A 9 -5.03 -1.17 12.88
C PHE A 9 -5.12 -2.68 12.62
N ILE A 10 -4.00 -3.39 12.64
CA ILE A 10 -3.95 -4.84 12.46
C ILE A 10 -4.81 -5.53 13.52
N ASP A 11 -4.57 -5.24 14.79
CA ASP A 11 -5.33 -5.79 15.91
C ASP A 11 -6.84 -5.51 15.79
N ASP A 12 -7.19 -4.27 15.40
CA ASP A 12 -8.59 -3.85 15.29
C ASP A 12 -9.31 -4.55 14.13
N VAL A 13 -8.65 -4.69 12.98
CA VAL A 13 -9.21 -5.37 11.80
C VAL A 13 -9.51 -6.84 12.10
N PHE A 14 -8.56 -7.59 12.68
CA PHE A 14 -8.76 -9.00 12.98
C PHE A 14 -9.79 -9.22 14.10
N ARG A 15 -9.81 -8.36 15.11
CA ARG A 15 -10.85 -8.38 16.13
C ARG A 15 -12.23 -8.16 15.52
N ARG A 16 -12.39 -7.18 14.62
CA ARG A 16 -13.65 -6.91 13.93
C ARG A 16 -14.04 -8.00 12.95
N LYS A 17 -13.06 -8.58 12.23
CA LYS A 17 -13.29 -9.76 11.38
C LYS A 17 -13.95 -10.87 12.20
N ALA A 18 -13.34 -11.26 13.31
CA ALA A 18 -13.87 -12.32 14.18
C ALA A 18 -15.27 -11.98 14.74
N GLN A 19 -15.51 -10.70 15.07
CA GLN A 19 -16.81 -10.25 15.54
C GLN A 19 -17.88 -10.38 14.45
N ILE A 20 -17.60 -9.90 13.24
CA ILE A 20 -18.57 -9.93 12.11
C ILE A 20 -18.88 -11.37 11.71
N GLU A 21 -17.88 -12.24 11.60
CA GLU A 21 -18.07 -13.66 11.27
C GLU A 21 -18.90 -14.41 12.33
N LYS A 22 -18.77 -14.00 13.60
CA LYS A 22 -19.61 -14.52 14.70
C LYS A 22 -21.05 -14.01 14.66
N GLU A 23 -21.23 -12.71 14.36
CA GLU A 23 -22.55 -12.06 14.35
C GLU A 23 -23.35 -12.38 13.08
N ARG A 24 -22.68 -12.73 12.00
CA ARG A 24 -23.27 -13.00 10.68
C ARG A 24 -22.79 -14.35 10.16
N PRO A 25 -23.41 -15.46 10.56
CA PRO A 25 -23.06 -16.78 10.07
C PRO A 25 -23.16 -16.85 8.54
N GLY A 26 -22.11 -17.40 7.91
CA GLY A 26 -21.99 -17.46 6.45
C GLY A 26 -21.31 -16.24 5.81
N CYS A 27 -20.99 -15.20 6.57
CA CYS A 27 -20.10 -14.13 6.11
C CYS A 27 -18.66 -14.64 6.07
N GLU A 28 -17.99 -14.44 4.93
CA GLU A 28 -16.56 -14.73 4.77
C GLU A 28 -15.80 -13.41 4.60
N ILE A 29 -14.71 -13.24 5.35
CA ILE A 29 -13.83 -12.07 5.25
C ILE A 29 -12.42 -12.53 4.94
N VAL A 30 -11.95 -12.17 3.74
CA VAL A 30 -10.61 -12.49 3.26
C VAL A 30 -9.75 -11.22 3.27
N ILE A 31 -8.54 -11.33 3.79
CA ILE A 31 -7.60 -10.22 3.89
C ILE A 31 -6.37 -10.54 3.05
N HIS A 32 -6.00 -9.62 2.16
CA HIS A 32 -4.77 -9.67 1.38
C HIS A 32 -3.93 -8.44 1.68
N VAL A 33 -2.64 -8.54 1.47
CA VAL A 33 -1.73 -7.41 1.66
C VAL A 33 -0.78 -7.25 0.50
N SER A 34 -0.34 -6.03 0.25
CA SER A 34 0.78 -5.73 -0.65
C SER A 34 1.69 -4.68 -0.02
N PHE A 35 2.97 -4.71 -0.35
CA PHE A 35 3.92 -3.75 0.16
C PHE A 35 4.88 -3.33 -0.96
N LEU A 36 4.73 -2.10 -1.42
CA LEU A 36 5.48 -1.54 -2.54
C LEU A 36 6.38 -0.41 -2.07
N GLU A 37 7.53 -0.29 -2.73
CA GLU A 37 8.42 0.85 -2.62
C GLU A 37 8.52 1.55 -3.96
N ILE A 38 8.42 2.89 -3.94
CA ILE A 38 8.61 3.74 -5.12
C ILE A 38 9.88 4.56 -4.90
N TYR A 39 10.85 4.37 -5.80
CA TYR A 39 12.11 5.10 -5.81
C TYR A 39 12.36 5.68 -7.20
N GLY A 40 12.26 7.00 -7.31
CA GLY A 40 12.28 7.66 -8.62
C GLY A 40 11.14 7.17 -9.52
N GLU A 41 11.50 6.58 -10.67
CA GLU A 41 10.54 5.98 -11.61
C GLU A 41 10.38 4.47 -11.43
N SER A 42 11.11 3.87 -10.49
CA SER A 42 11.11 2.43 -10.25
C SER A 42 10.12 2.06 -9.15
N VAL A 43 9.42 0.94 -9.34
CA VAL A 43 8.55 0.35 -8.33
C VAL A 43 9.08 -1.04 -7.98
N ARG A 44 9.22 -1.32 -6.69
CA ARG A 44 9.74 -2.58 -6.16
C ARG A 44 8.71 -3.20 -5.21
N ASP A 45 8.53 -4.51 -5.31
CA ASP A 45 7.73 -5.28 -4.36
C ASP A 45 8.59 -5.67 -3.16
N LEU A 46 8.22 -5.20 -1.97
CA LEU A 46 8.92 -5.51 -0.73
C LEU A 46 8.55 -6.89 -0.17
N LEU A 47 7.55 -7.55 -0.75
CA LEU A 47 7.15 -8.92 -0.40
C LEU A 47 7.78 -9.97 -1.33
N ASP A 48 8.41 -9.54 -2.45
CA ASP A 48 9.13 -10.41 -3.36
C ASP A 48 10.63 -10.37 -3.10
N MET A 49 11.06 -11.11 -2.07
CA MET A 49 12.49 -11.21 -1.69
C MET A 49 13.31 -12.02 -2.70
N ASP A 50 12.65 -12.90 -3.46
CA ASP A 50 13.30 -13.72 -4.49
C ASP A 50 13.20 -13.03 -5.86
N GLN A 51 14.13 -12.12 -6.13
CA GLN A 51 14.22 -11.39 -7.40
C GLN A 51 14.69 -12.25 -8.58
N SER A 52 14.76 -13.58 -8.43
CA SER A 52 15.21 -14.50 -9.49
C SER A 52 14.31 -14.47 -10.73
N ILE A 53 13.06 -14.02 -10.57
CA ILE A 53 12.13 -13.76 -11.66
C ILE A 53 11.84 -12.25 -11.63
N ASN A 54 12.53 -11.48 -12.48
CA ASN A 54 12.24 -10.06 -12.70
C ASN A 54 10.78 -9.86 -13.15
N LYS A 55 9.87 -9.88 -12.20
CA LYS A 55 8.45 -9.62 -12.45
C LYS A 55 8.27 -8.11 -12.44
N GLU A 56 8.12 -7.54 -13.62
CA GLU A 56 7.89 -6.12 -13.76
C GLU A 56 6.54 -5.75 -13.13
N ILE A 57 6.56 -4.76 -12.23
CA ILE A 57 5.33 -4.19 -11.67
C ILE A 57 4.80 -3.18 -12.68
N ILE A 58 3.61 -3.45 -13.19
CA ILE A 58 2.96 -2.61 -14.18
C ILE A 58 1.84 -1.82 -13.51
N ILE A 59 1.92 -0.48 -13.62
CA ILE A 59 0.88 0.44 -13.14
C ILE A 59 0.10 0.96 -14.34
N ARG A 60 -1.21 0.81 -14.31
CA ARG A 60 -2.14 1.26 -15.36
C ARG A 60 -3.32 1.97 -14.72
N SER A 61 -4.03 2.77 -15.52
CA SER A 61 -5.34 3.29 -15.13
C SER A 61 -6.43 2.57 -15.94
N ASP A 62 -7.52 2.23 -15.27
CA ASP A 62 -8.72 1.77 -15.95
C ASP A 62 -9.48 2.95 -16.60
N PRO A 63 -10.51 2.69 -17.44
CA PRO A 63 -11.32 3.75 -18.06
C PRO A 63 -12.05 4.65 -17.04
N SER A 64 -12.25 4.17 -15.81
CA SER A 64 -12.87 4.92 -14.71
C SER A 64 -11.86 5.74 -13.90
N GLY A 65 -10.56 5.66 -14.25
CA GLY A 65 -9.49 6.39 -13.57
C GLY A 65 -8.94 5.68 -12.33
N ASN A 66 -9.35 4.44 -12.04
CA ASN A 66 -8.77 3.68 -10.94
C ASN A 66 -7.36 3.18 -11.30
N VAL A 67 -6.48 3.17 -10.33
CA VAL A 67 -5.13 2.64 -10.49
C VAL A 67 -5.15 1.12 -10.33
N LEU A 68 -4.68 0.44 -11.37
CA LEU A 68 -4.47 -1.01 -11.40
C LEU A 68 -2.98 -1.31 -11.34
N ILE A 69 -2.58 -2.12 -10.36
CA ILE A 69 -1.19 -2.56 -10.19
C ILE A 69 -1.16 -4.07 -10.41
N SER A 70 -0.33 -4.52 -11.34
CA SER A 70 -0.16 -5.94 -11.66
C SER A 70 1.31 -6.35 -11.53
N GLY A 71 1.53 -7.64 -11.23
CA GLY A 71 2.87 -8.19 -11.01
C GLY A 71 3.30 -8.23 -9.55
N GLN A 72 2.64 -7.49 -8.65
CA GLN A 72 2.93 -7.51 -7.22
C GLN A 72 2.48 -8.80 -6.54
N LYS A 73 3.14 -9.20 -5.47
CA LYS A 73 2.67 -10.25 -4.57
C LYS A 73 1.54 -9.72 -3.69
N MET A 74 0.50 -10.53 -3.54
CA MET A 74 -0.64 -10.22 -2.69
C MET A 74 -0.99 -11.46 -1.84
N PRO A 75 -0.16 -11.81 -0.85
CA PRO A 75 -0.47 -12.93 0.03
C PRO A 75 -1.76 -12.69 0.79
N GLN A 76 -2.53 -13.76 0.95
CA GLN A 76 -3.66 -13.82 1.88
C GLN A 76 -3.10 -14.04 3.28
N VAL A 77 -3.73 -13.41 4.28
CA VAL A 77 -3.35 -13.53 5.69
C VAL A 77 -4.56 -13.94 6.51
N ALA A 78 -4.36 -14.88 7.40
CA ALA A 78 -5.41 -15.43 8.25
C ALA A 78 -5.40 -14.83 9.66
N THR A 79 -4.25 -14.37 10.14
CA THR A 79 -4.07 -13.87 11.52
C THR A 79 -3.37 -12.52 11.57
N ALA A 80 -3.53 -11.83 12.70
CA ALA A 80 -2.84 -10.57 12.97
C ALA A 80 -1.32 -10.75 13.00
N GLU A 81 -0.87 -11.86 13.55
CA GLU A 81 0.55 -12.22 13.67
C GLU A 81 1.19 -12.41 12.29
N GLU A 82 0.52 -13.14 11.37
CA GLU A 82 0.99 -13.29 10.00
C GLU A 82 1.12 -11.95 9.27
N LEU A 83 0.13 -11.07 9.44
CA LEU A 83 0.16 -9.75 8.83
C LEU A 83 1.30 -8.90 9.38
N GLN A 84 1.51 -8.93 10.70
CA GLN A 84 2.62 -8.22 11.36
C GLN A 84 3.97 -8.76 10.88
N GLU A 85 4.13 -10.09 10.77
CA GLU A 85 5.37 -10.72 10.27
C GLU A 85 5.68 -10.28 8.83
N ILE A 86 4.67 -10.22 7.96
CA ILE A 86 4.83 -9.74 6.58
C ILE A 86 5.28 -8.28 6.56
N LEU A 87 4.69 -7.43 7.39
CA LEU A 87 5.05 -6.02 7.51
C LEU A 87 6.51 -5.86 7.99
N ASP A 88 6.90 -6.61 9.01
CA ASP A 88 8.23 -6.55 9.60
C ASP A 88 9.30 -7.03 8.59
N ASN A 89 9.04 -8.15 7.90
CA ASN A 89 9.92 -8.69 6.87
C ASN A 89 10.09 -7.72 5.69
N GLY A 90 9.00 -7.13 5.19
CA GLY A 90 9.05 -6.14 4.12
C GLY A 90 9.78 -4.86 4.55
N SER A 91 9.60 -4.43 5.80
CA SER A 91 10.30 -3.27 6.38
C SER A 91 11.80 -3.55 6.52
N LEU A 92 12.17 -4.75 6.96
CA LEU A 92 13.56 -5.18 7.02
C LEU A 92 14.18 -5.24 5.62
N TYR A 93 13.45 -5.77 4.63
CA TYR A 93 13.93 -5.84 3.25
C TYR A 93 14.14 -4.46 2.64
N ARG A 94 13.25 -3.49 2.95
CA ARG A 94 13.42 -2.08 2.58
C ARG A 94 14.74 -1.52 3.12
N THR A 95 15.05 -1.76 4.40
CA THR A 95 16.25 -1.23 5.06
C THR A 95 17.54 -1.92 4.64
N THR A 96 17.52 -3.24 4.42
CA THR A 96 18.71 -4.02 4.02
C THR A 96 19.11 -3.80 2.56
N GLY A 97 18.20 -3.32 1.70
CA GLY A 97 18.52 -2.87 0.35
C GLY A 97 19.34 -1.57 0.32
N GLU A 98 19.57 -0.94 1.46
CA GLU A 98 20.41 0.25 1.61
C GLU A 98 21.90 -0.13 1.49
N THR A 99 22.55 0.28 0.41
CA THR A 99 24.02 0.29 0.37
C THR A 99 24.51 1.40 1.31
N SER A 100 25.54 1.12 2.07
CA SER A 100 26.09 1.78 3.26
C SER A 100 26.41 3.30 3.20
N MET A 101 25.95 4.04 2.20
CA MET A 101 26.26 5.47 2.05
C MET A 101 25.06 6.41 1.90
N ASN A 102 23.83 5.90 1.69
CA ASN A 102 22.67 6.76 1.49
C ASN A 102 21.44 6.13 2.15
N ALA A 103 20.77 6.84 3.05
CA ALA A 103 19.51 6.43 3.65
C ALA A 103 18.42 6.38 2.55
N PHE A 104 18.27 5.22 1.91
CA PHE A 104 17.30 5.00 0.82
C PHE A 104 15.86 5.28 1.28
N SER A 105 15.55 4.96 2.55
CA SER A 105 14.24 5.18 3.15
C SER A 105 13.82 6.65 3.16
N SER A 106 14.77 7.59 3.29
CA SER A 106 14.48 9.02 3.19
C SER A 106 14.20 9.49 1.75
N ARG A 107 14.43 8.64 0.74
CA ARG A 107 14.33 8.98 -0.68
C ARG A 107 13.32 8.15 -1.45
N SER A 108 12.71 7.18 -0.80
CA SER A 108 11.67 6.31 -1.38
C SER A 108 10.35 6.48 -0.65
N HIS A 109 9.24 6.30 -1.36
CA HIS A 109 7.92 6.17 -0.77
C HIS A 109 7.63 4.69 -0.52
N ALA A 110 7.09 4.35 0.64
CA ALA A 110 6.62 3.01 0.94
C ALA A 110 5.10 3.00 1.05
N ILE A 111 4.46 2.03 0.40
CA ILE A 111 3.01 1.90 0.36
C ILE A 111 2.64 0.49 0.81
N PHE A 112 2.17 0.37 2.05
CA PHE A 112 1.60 -0.86 2.58
C PHE A 112 0.09 -0.81 2.44
N THR A 113 -0.49 -1.79 1.74
CA THR A 113 -1.93 -1.82 1.47
C THR A 113 -2.54 -3.08 2.03
N VAL A 114 -3.63 -2.93 2.77
CA VAL A 114 -4.47 -4.02 3.26
C VAL A 114 -5.77 -4.01 2.45
N TYR A 115 -6.08 -5.12 1.81
CA TYR A 115 -7.31 -5.35 1.05
C TYR A 115 -8.21 -6.25 1.89
N ILE A 116 -9.49 -5.91 1.97
CA ILE A 116 -10.48 -6.62 2.76
C ILE A 116 -11.66 -6.92 1.84
N ASP A 117 -11.82 -8.18 1.51
CA ASP A 117 -12.94 -8.69 0.73
C ASP A 117 -13.95 -9.33 1.69
N GLN A 118 -15.18 -8.86 1.64
CA GLN A 118 -16.27 -9.32 2.51
C GLN A 118 -17.37 -9.90 1.63
N GLU A 119 -17.67 -11.15 1.83
CA GLU A 119 -18.76 -11.83 1.16
C GLU A 119 -19.90 -12.12 2.14
N PHE A 120 -21.08 -11.57 1.85
CA PHE A 120 -22.27 -11.74 2.66
C PHE A 120 -23.27 -12.63 1.93
N PRO A 121 -23.82 -13.67 2.58
CA PRO A 121 -24.88 -14.46 1.98
C PRO A 121 -26.11 -13.58 1.72
N SER A 122 -26.69 -13.70 0.53
CA SER A 122 -27.91 -12.98 0.20
C SER A 122 -29.09 -13.54 1.01
N PRO A 123 -29.90 -12.71 1.69
CA PRO A 123 -31.07 -13.16 2.43
C PRO A 123 -32.17 -13.75 1.52
N ASP A 124 -32.13 -13.46 0.21
CA ASP A 124 -33.14 -13.85 -0.76
C ASP A 124 -32.74 -15.06 -1.63
N ALA A 125 -31.70 -15.81 -1.25
CA ALA A 125 -31.26 -17.02 -1.95
C ALA A 125 -32.27 -18.17 -1.75
N CYS A 126 -33.45 -18.04 -2.33
CA CYS A 126 -34.35 -19.14 -2.61
C CYS A 126 -33.95 -19.74 -3.95
N ASP A 127 -33.42 -20.96 -3.91
CA ASP A 127 -33.07 -21.79 -5.05
C ASP A 127 -32.00 -21.29 -6.05
N ASP A 128 -30.88 -21.99 -6.06
CA ASP A 128 -29.92 -22.24 -7.16
C ASP A 128 -29.17 -21.03 -7.79
N SER A 129 -29.43 -19.80 -7.38
CA SER A 129 -28.59 -18.65 -7.75
C SER A 129 -27.92 -18.10 -6.51
N SER A 130 -26.65 -18.52 -6.27
CA SER A 130 -25.77 -17.99 -5.22
C SER A 130 -25.41 -16.52 -5.47
N SER A 131 -26.35 -15.61 -5.21
CA SER A 131 -26.02 -14.19 -5.20
C SER A 131 -25.47 -13.83 -3.82
N SER A 132 -24.18 -13.61 -3.73
CA SER A 132 -23.53 -13.03 -2.57
C SER A 132 -23.29 -11.54 -2.81
N ASP A 133 -23.41 -10.73 -1.75
CA ASP A 133 -23.02 -9.30 -1.75
C ASP A 133 -21.52 -9.22 -1.44
N LEU A 134 -20.70 -8.99 -2.47
CA LEU A 134 -19.26 -8.83 -2.33
C LEU A 134 -18.91 -7.37 -2.11
N ARG A 135 -18.28 -7.08 -0.97
CA ARG A 135 -17.76 -5.74 -0.62
C ARG A 135 -16.26 -5.77 -0.56
N GLN A 136 -15.62 -4.95 -1.38
CA GLN A 136 -14.18 -4.80 -1.43
C GLN A 136 -13.77 -3.46 -0.84
N SER A 137 -12.85 -3.50 0.10
CA SER A 137 -12.27 -2.32 0.73
C SER A 137 -10.76 -2.40 0.70
N LYS A 138 -10.09 -1.25 0.64
CA LYS A 138 -8.64 -1.17 0.74
C LYS A 138 -8.22 -0.03 1.64
N PHE A 139 -7.16 -0.26 2.40
CA PHE A 139 -6.57 0.72 3.29
C PHE A 139 -5.09 0.86 2.97
N HIS A 140 -4.65 2.10 2.72
CA HIS A 140 -3.27 2.39 2.36
C HIS A 140 -2.56 3.09 3.52
N PHE A 141 -1.42 2.54 3.93
CA PHE A 141 -0.44 3.21 4.78
C PHE A 141 0.70 3.68 3.90
N VAL A 142 0.91 4.99 3.86
CA VAL A 142 1.91 5.61 2.99
C VAL A 142 2.94 6.33 3.83
N ASP A 143 4.20 5.87 3.71
CA ASP A 143 5.38 6.55 4.23
C ASP A 143 6.06 7.27 3.06
N LEU A 144 6.05 8.59 3.10
CA LEU A 144 6.57 9.42 2.01
C LEU A 144 8.08 9.63 2.16
N ALA A 145 8.77 9.78 1.03
CA ALA A 145 10.16 10.25 1.01
C ALA A 145 10.29 11.62 1.69
N GLY A 146 11.49 11.93 2.16
CA GLY A 146 11.79 13.19 2.82
C GLY A 146 11.53 14.41 1.92
N SER A 147 11.05 15.48 2.53
CA SER A 147 10.76 16.76 1.85
C SER A 147 11.89 17.80 2.02
N GLU A 148 13.06 17.36 2.45
CA GLU A 148 14.20 18.24 2.70
C GLU A 148 14.68 18.94 1.44
N ARG A 149 15.09 20.21 1.60
CA ARG A 149 15.63 20.99 0.49
C ARG A 149 17.06 20.57 0.18
N LEU A 150 17.35 20.27 -1.08
CA LEU A 150 18.68 19.91 -1.61
C LEU A 150 19.78 20.94 -1.26
N THR A 151 19.43 22.22 -1.17
CA THR A 151 20.35 23.30 -0.83
C THR A 151 21.01 23.16 0.55
N ARG A 152 20.43 22.32 1.43
CA ARG A 152 20.98 22.04 2.77
C ARG A 152 21.83 20.77 2.83
N THR A 153 21.79 19.93 1.81
CA THR A 153 22.47 18.61 1.83
C THR A 153 23.85 18.64 1.18
N HIS A 154 24.30 19.77 0.58
CA HIS A 154 25.55 19.88 -0.17
C HIS A 154 25.76 18.74 -1.19
N ALA A 155 24.63 18.17 -1.71
CA ALA A 155 24.67 17.10 -2.66
C ALA A 155 25.14 17.60 -4.05
N GLU A 156 26.15 16.93 -4.63
CA GLU A 156 26.67 17.22 -5.95
C GLU A 156 26.46 16.05 -6.90
N GLY A 157 26.39 16.31 -8.20
CA GLY A 157 26.33 15.30 -9.24
C GLY A 157 25.06 14.44 -9.21
N ARG A 158 25.21 13.10 -9.18
CA ARG A 158 24.11 12.14 -9.25
C ARG A 158 23.10 12.30 -8.11
N LEU A 159 23.58 12.62 -6.90
CA LEU A 159 22.72 12.83 -5.71
C LEU A 159 21.84 14.06 -5.85
N GLN A 160 22.29 15.08 -6.57
CA GLN A 160 21.52 16.29 -6.84
C GLN A 160 20.36 15.99 -7.81
N HIS A 161 20.58 15.21 -8.89
CA HIS A 161 19.53 14.81 -9.80
C HIS A 161 18.46 13.96 -9.12
N GLU A 162 18.87 13.00 -8.33
CA GLU A 162 17.99 12.13 -7.56
C GLU A 162 17.08 12.93 -6.60
N GLY A 163 17.63 13.86 -5.85
CA GLY A 163 16.85 14.71 -4.96
C GLY A 163 15.89 15.66 -5.70
N ILE A 164 16.23 16.07 -6.94
CA ILE A 164 15.33 16.84 -7.80
C ILE A 164 14.11 15.99 -8.18
N ASP A 165 14.32 14.72 -8.54
CA ASP A 165 13.23 13.81 -8.94
C ASP A 165 12.30 13.50 -7.77
N ILE A 166 12.83 13.25 -6.57
CA ILE A 166 12.04 13.05 -5.35
C ILE A 166 11.18 14.28 -5.05
N ASN A 167 11.78 15.47 -5.06
CA ASN A 167 11.06 16.72 -4.80
C ASN A 167 10.02 17.03 -5.89
N LYS A 168 10.27 16.64 -7.15
CA LYS A 168 9.30 16.75 -8.24
C LYS A 168 8.07 15.87 -7.99
N GLY A 169 8.27 14.62 -7.53
CA GLY A 169 7.17 13.71 -7.14
C GLY A 169 6.31 14.30 -6.03
N LEU A 170 6.92 14.80 -4.96
CA LEU A 170 6.21 15.45 -3.85
C LEU A 170 5.49 16.73 -4.29
N LEU A 171 6.07 17.51 -5.20
CA LEU A 171 5.41 18.70 -5.77
C LEU A 171 4.16 18.32 -6.57
N VAL A 172 4.24 17.26 -7.37
CA VAL A 172 3.08 16.74 -8.14
C VAL A 172 2.00 16.25 -7.17
N LEU A 173 2.36 15.49 -6.14
CA LEU A 173 1.43 15.05 -5.09
C LEU A 173 0.74 16.26 -4.43
N GLY A 174 1.49 17.29 -4.07
CA GLY A 174 0.93 18.53 -3.50
C GLY A 174 -0.04 19.23 -4.43
N LYS A 175 0.21 19.23 -5.75
CA LYS A 175 -0.72 19.76 -6.76
C LYS A 175 -2.01 18.95 -6.83
N VAL A 176 -1.92 17.62 -6.79
CA VAL A 176 -3.09 16.72 -6.79
C VAL A 176 -3.94 16.95 -5.55
N ILE A 177 -3.33 16.95 -4.37
CA ILE A 177 -4.04 17.20 -3.10
C ILE A 177 -4.76 18.56 -3.14
N ARG A 178 -4.09 19.60 -3.63
CA ARG A 178 -4.70 20.93 -3.78
C ARG A 178 -5.90 20.92 -4.75
N ALA A 179 -5.75 20.24 -5.90
CA ALA A 179 -6.82 20.11 -6.88
C ALA A 179 -8.04 19.37 -6.32
N LEU A 180 -7.83 18.32 -5.54
CA LEU A 180 -8.89 17.57 -4.87
C LEU A 180 -9.57 18.37 -3.76
N GLY A 181 -8.85 19.28 -3.10
CA GLY A 181 -9.39 20.18 -2.07
C GLY A 181 -10.08 21.43 -2.59
N ASP A 182 -9.86 21.81 -3.85
CA ASP A 182 -10.47 23.00 -4.46
C ASP A 182 -11.80 22.67 -5.13
N GLU A 183 -12.90 23.18 -4.55
CA GLU A 183 -14.24 22.93 -5.09
C GLU A 183 -14.43 23.43 -6.54
N LYS A 184 -13.64 24.43 -6.96
CA LYS A 184 -13.68 24.97 -8.35
C LYS A 184 -13.00 24.06 -9.37
N LEU A 185 -12.17 23.12 -8.90
CA LEU A 185 -11.42 22.16 -9.74
C LEU A 185 -12.04 20.75 -9.70
N LYS A 186 -13.03 20.50 -8.84
CA LYS A 186 -13.79 19.25 -8.80
C LYS A 186 -14.60 19.12 -10.09
N GLY A 187 -14.18 18.20 -10.97
CA GLY A 187 -14.93 17.88 -12.21
C GLY A 187 -14.29 18.38 -13.51
N ARG A 188 -13.01 18.76 -13.47
CA ARG A 188 -12.22 19.01 -14.69
C ARG A 188 -11.22 17.91 -14.96
#